data_40608ddd32717d3fe5ce018fbaf69d86
#
_entry.id   40608ddd32717d3fe5ce018fbaf69d86
#
_cell.length_a   1.000
_cell.length_b   1.000
_cell.length_c   1.000
_cell.angle_alpha   90.00
_cell.angle_beta   90.00
_cell.angle_gamma   90.00
#
_symmetry.space_group_name_H-M   'P 1'
#
loop_
_entity.id
_entity.type
_entity.pdbx_description
1 polymer ?
#
loop_
_entity_poly.entity_id
_entity_poly.type
_entity_poly.pdbx_seq_one_letter_code
_entity_poly.pdbx_strand_id
1 'polypeptide(L)'
;MPEPLDGSRPPVDVAVGVLIAPDGRFLLTSRPPGKVYAGYWEFPGGKFEAGESVTQALARELHEELGISIGTVYPWQTELFDYPHALVRLHFCKVYDWQGEFEMREGQRMAWDALPVQVAPVLPGTLPVLRWLAQERGHAGPTHADG
;
A
#
# COMPACT_ATOMS: atom_id res chain seq x y z
N MET A 1 0.36 -5.76 29.16
CA MET A 1 -0.36 -4.47 29.14
C MET A 1 -1.85 -4.71 29.25
N PRO A 2 -2.52 -4.04 30.17
CA PRO A 2 -3.96 -4.27 30.29
C PRO A 2 -4.71 -3.76 29.05
N GLU A 3 -5.79 -4.42 28.73
CA GLU A 3 -6.64 -3.97 27.63
C GLU A 3 -7.38 -2.70 28.03
N PRO A 4 -7.68 -1.83 27.03
CA PRO A 4 -8.48 -0.65 27.30
C PRO A 4 -9.85 -1.02 27.87
N LEU A 5 -10.32 -0.26 28.85
CA LEU A 5 -11.59 -0.53 29.54
C LEU A 5 -12.80 -0.32 28.62
N ASP A 6 -12.65 0.46 27.56
CA ASP A 6 -13.71 0.74 26.61
C ASP A 6 -13.82 -0.30 25.51
N GLY A 7 -13.02 -1.39 25.59
CA GLY A 7 -13.02 -2.42 24.57
C GLY A 7 -12.27 -2.07 23.30
N SER A 8 -11.66 -0.89 23.23
CA SER A 8 -10.85 -0.53 22.08
C SER A 8 -9.58 -1.36 22.02
N ARG A 9 -9.04 -1.51 20.82
CA ARG A 9 -7.80 -2.25 20.58
C ARG A 9 -6.73 -1.26 20.15
N PRO A 10 -5.46 -1.46 20.59
CA PRO A 10 -4.38 -0.64 20.04
C PRO A 10 -4.28 -0.90 18.54
N PRO A 11 -4.16 0.15 17.73
CA PRO A 11 -4.06 -0.05 16.28
C PRO A 11 -2.74 -0.67 15.89
N VAL A 12 -2.80 -1.52 14.88
CA VAL A 12 -1.60 -2.03 14.20
C VAL A 12 -1.28 -1.05 13.08
N ASP A 13 -0.07 -0.49 13.11
CA ASP A 13 0.35 0.48 12.10
C ASP A 13 0.96 -0.24 10.90
N VAL A 14 0.54 0.18 9.71
CA VAL A 14 1.00 -0.38 8.43
C VAL A 14 1.38 0.78 7.51
N ALA A 15 2.57 0.72 6.93
CA ALA A 15 3.02 1.70 5.95
C ALA A 15 2.71 1.18 4.54
N VAL A 16 2.13 2.04 3.71
CA VAL A 16 1.76 1.70 2.34
C VAL A 16 2.38 2.72 1.38
N GLY A 17 3.07 2.22 0.37
CA GLY A 17 3.77 3.08 -0.58
C GLY A 17 3.05 3.19 -1.92
N VAL A 18 2.75 4.42 -2.32
CA VAL A 18 2.26 4.73 -3.66
C VAL A 18 3.45 5.27 -4.43
N LEU A 19 4.14 4.39 -5.17
CA LEU A 19 5.29 4.76 -5.98
C LEU A 19 4.77 5.27 -7.32
N ILE A 20 5.15 6.49 -7.66
CA ILE A 20 4.64 7.17 -8.85
C ILE A 20 5.82 7.44 -9.79
N ALA A 21 5.74 6.86 -10.99
CA ALA A 21 6.75 7.05 -12.03
C ALA A 21 6.61 8.43 -12.70
N PRO A 22 7.64 8.89 -13.43
CA PRO A 22 7.58 10.20 -14.09
C PRO A 22 6.39 10.38 -15.04
N ASP A 23 5.89 9.29 -15.62
CA ASP A 23 4.71 9.35 -16.50
C ASP A 23 3.38 9.32 -15.75
N GLY A 24 3.42 9.28 -14.42
CA GLY A 24 2.22 9.29 -13.58
C GLY A 24 1.68 7.92 -13.23
N ARG A 25 2.20 6.85 -13.82
CA ARG A 25 1.77 5.50 -13.45
C ARG A 25 2.24 5.15 -12.05
N PHE A 26 1.48 4.32 -11.37
CA PHE A 26 1.79 3.91 -10.01
C PHE A 26 1.97 2.39 -9.94
N LEU A 27 2.73 1.95 -8.95
CA LEU A 27 3.10 0.56 -8.81
C LEU A 27 2.06 -0.20 -8.00
N LEU A 28 1.57 -1.30 -8.54
CA LEU A 28 0.76 -2.28 -7.84
C LEU A 28 1.49 -3.61 -7.81
N THR A 29 1.31 -4.36 -6.73
CA THR A 29 1.87 -5.70 -6.60
C THR A 29 0.74 -6.66 -6.22
N SER A 30 0.86 -7.91 -6.67
CA SER A 30 -0.11 -8.94 -6.28
C SER A 30 0.30 -9.55 -4.95
N ARG A 31 -0.70 -9.97 -4.16
CA ARG A 31 -0.42 -10.66 -2.91
C ARG A 31 0.20 -12.01 -3.23
N PRO A 32 1.29 -12.38 -2.54
CA PRO A 32 2.03 -13.59 -2.88
C PRO A 32 1.24 -14.86 -2.60
N PRO A 33 1.66 -15.99 -3.21
CA PRO A 33 1.06 -17.28 -2.92
C PRO A 33 1.12 -17.61 -1.42
N GLY A 34 0.08 -18.24 -0.90
CA GLY A 34 0.02 -18.62 0.52
C GLY A 34 -0.55 -17.55 1.44
N LYS A 35 -0.74 -16.35 0.96
CA LYS A 35 -1.39 -15.28 1.73
C LYS A 35 -2.89 -15.29 1.50
N VAL A 36 -3.65 -14.73 2.45
CA VAL A 36 -5.07 -14.48 2.25
C VAL A 36 -5.21 -13.52 1.05
N TYR A 37 -6.17 -13.79 0.18
CA TYR A 37 -6.38 -13.04 -1.05
C TYR A 37 -5.18 -13.10 -2.00
N ALA A 38 -4.48 -14.25 -2.05
CA ALA A 38 -3.38 -14.44 -2.99
C ALA A 38 -3.82 -14.07 -4.41
N GLY A 39 -2.96 -13.34 -5.12
CA GLY A 39 -3.24 -12.89 -6.48
C GLY A 39 -4.01 -11.57 -6.59
N TYR A 40 -4.60 -11.08 -5.49
CA TYR A 40 -5.23 -9.75 -5.49
C TYR A 40 -4.16 -8.66 -5.53
N TRP A 41 -4.47 -7.55 -6.19
CA TRP A 41 -3.53 -6.45 -6.40
C TRP A 41 -3.72 -5.35 -5.37
N GLU A 42 -2.60 -4.80 -4.89
CA GLU A 42 -2.56 -3.81 -3.83
C GLU A 42 -1.34 -2.92 -3.99
N PHE A 43 -1.29 -1.82 -3.23
CA PHE A 43 -0.06 -1.05 -3.10
C PHE A 43 0.88 -1.75 -2.12
N PRO A 44 2.19 -1.75 -2.39
CA PRO A 44 3.15 -2.46 -1.53
C PRO A 44 3.36 -1.76 -0.18
N GLY A 45 3.75 -2.53 0.81
CA GLY A 45 4.02 -2.04 2.15
C GLY A 45 3.93 -3.13 3.19
N GLY A 46 3.92 -2.75 4.45
CA GLY A 46 3.81 -3.72 5.53
C GLY A 46 3.79 -3.09 6.91
N LYS A 47 3.73 -3.94 7.92
CA LYS A 47 3.59 -3.54 9.31
C LYS A 47 4.86 -2.85 9.82
N PHE A 48 4.67 -1.86 10.70
CA PHE A 48 5.79 -1.26 11.43
C PHE A 48 6.42 -2.30 12.37
N GLU A 49 7.72 -2.19 12.55
CA GLU A 49 8.41 -2.84 13.65
C GLU A 49 8.53 -1.86 14.82
N ALA A 50 8.82 -2.39 16.00
CA ALA A 50 8.90 -1.56 17.22
C ALA A 50 9.90 -0.42 17.02
N GLY A 51 9.46 0.79 17.36
CA GLY A 51 10.30 1.98 17.29
C GLY A 51 10.47 2.61 15.93
N GLU A 52 9.87 2.04 14.89
CA GLU A 52 9.99 2.61 13.55
C GLU A 52 9.04 3.80 13.35
N SER A 53 9.53 4.80 12.62
CA SER A 53 8.66 5.82 12.02
C SER A 53 8.01 5.25 10.75
N VAL A 54 7.03 5.98 10.21
CA VAL A 54 6.40 5.56 8.94
C VAL A 54 7.44 5.49 7.81
N THR A 55 8.35 6.46 7.75
CA THR A 55 9.41 6.47 6.74
C THR A 55 10.31 5.27 6.87
N GLN A 56 10.74 4.95 8.09
CA GLN A 56 11.61 3.80 8.33
C GLN A 56 10.93 2.48 7.99
N ALA A 57 9.65 2.34 8.39
CA ALA A 57 8.89 1.14 8.10
C ALA A 57 8.72 0.93 6.60
N LEU A 58 8.35 1.99 5.88
CA LEU A 58 8.15 1.88 4.44
C LEU A 58 9.44 1.56 3.72
N ALA A 59 10.54 2.24 4.07
CA ALA A 59 11.84 1.99 3.45
C ALA A 59 12.28 0.54 3.66
N ARG A 60 12.12 0.03 4.88
CA ARG A 60 12.48 -1.36 5.20
C ARG A 60 11.61 -2.35 4.43
N GLU A 61 10.29 -2.15 4.46
CA GLU A 61 9.36 -3.08 3.81
C GLU A 61 9.61 -3.15 2.29
N LEU A 62 9.79 -2.00 1.64
CA LEU A 62 10.00 -2.01 0.20
C LEU A 62 11.38 -2.57 -0.17
N HIS A 63 12.37 -2.40 0.69
CA HIS A 63 13.66 -3.06 0.48
C HIS A 63 13.53 -4.58 0.62
N GLU A 64 12.84 -5.06 1.63
CA GLU A 64 12.64 -6.49 1.87
C GLU A 64 11.81 -7.15 0.76
N GLU A 65 10.74 -6.49 0.34
CA GLU A 65 9.79 -7.08 -0.61
C GLU A 65 10.22 -6.92 -2.06
N LEU A 66 10.81 -5.76 -2.41
CA LEU A 66 11.02 -5.37 -3.79
C LEU A 66 12.50 -5.14 -4.14
N GLY A 67 13.40 -5.15 -3.16
CA GLY A 67 14.82 -4.97 -3.41
C GLY A 67 15.25 -3.55 -3.73
N ILE A 68 14.37 -2.57 -3.59
CA ILE A 68 14.68 -1.17 -3.91
C ILE A 68 14.97 -0.35 -2.65
N SER A 69 15.68 0.75 -2.84
CA SER A 69 15.94 1.75 -1.80
C SER A 69 15.19 3.02 -2.17
N ILE A 70 14.15 3.35 -1.40
CA ILE A 70 13.33 4.52 -1.71
C ILE A 70 13.98 5.79 -1.19
N GLY A 71 13.70 6.90 -1.87
CA GLY A 71 14.13 8.23 -1.46
C GLY A 71 13.13 8.88 -0.52
N THR A 72 12.77 10.12 -0.82
CA THR A 72 11.86 10.89 0.05
C THR A 72 10.48 10.27 0.13
N VAL A 73 9.94 10.19 1.35
CA VAL A 73 8.60 9.69 1.62
C VAL A 73 7.70 10.87 1.96
N TYR A 74 6.61 11.00 1.21
CA TYR A 74 5.64 12.08 1.42
C TYR A 74 4.38 11.52 2.06
N PRO A 75 4.14 11.75 3.37
CA PRO A 75 2.88 11.34 3.98
C PRO A 75 1.70 11.96 3.24
N TRP A 76 0.67 11.14 3.01
CA TRP A 76 -0.46 11.58 2.19
C TRP A 76 -1.79 11.41 2.91
N GLN A 77 -2.15 10.16 3.27
CA GLN A 77 -3.43 9.87 3.91
C GLN A 77 -3.21 8.86 5.03
N THR A 78 -4.05 8.93 6.06
CA THR A 78 -4.07 7.95 7.12
C THR A 78 -5.51 7.49 7.31
N GLU A 79 -5.74 6.18 7.33
CA GLU A 79 -7.07 5.60 7.47
C GLU A 79 -7.07 4.51 8.53
N LEU A 80 -8.13 4.49 9.31
CA LEU A 80 -8.33 3.49 10.35
C LEU A 80 -9.36 2.48 9.87
N PHE A 81 -9.00 1.20 9.89
CA PHE A 81 -9.89 0.11 9.52
C PHE A 81 -10.11 -0.81 10.71
N ASP A 82 -11.38 -1.02 11.05
CA ASP A 82 -11.77 -1.86 12.18
C ASP A 82 -12.19 -3.23 11.66
N TYR A 83 -11.24 -4.16 11.62
CA TYR A 83 -11.50 -5.55 11.24
C TYR A 83 -11.85 -6.35 12.47
N PRO A 84 -12.58 -7.48 12.33
CA PRO A 84 -12.86 -8.35 13.48
C PRO A 84 -11.62 -8.81 14.22
N HIS A 85 -10.52 -9.03 13.51
CA HIS A 85 -9.28 -9.57 14.08
C HIS A 85 -8.29 -8.48 14.52
N ALA A 86 -8.43 -7.24 14.06
CA ALA A 86 -7.48 -6.18 14.39
C ALA A 86 -8.02 -4.81 13.98
N LEU A 87 -7.63 -3.81 14.75
CA LEU A 87 -7.77 -2.42 14.35
C LEU A 87 -6.49 -2.03 13.62
N VAL A 88 -6.58 -1.58 12.38
CA VAL A 88 -5.42 -1.32 11.54
C VAL A 88 -5.41 0.15 11.12
N ARG A 89 -4.26 0.79 11.34
CA ARG A 89 -4.04 2.16 10.86
C ARG A 89 -3.12 2.12 9.65
N LEU A 90 -3.66 2.48 8.48
CA LEU A 90 -2.89 2.48 7.24
C LEU A 90 -2.35 3.89 7.00
N HIS A 91 -1.03 3.98 6.82
CA HIS A 91 -0.33 5.23 6.50
C HIS A 91 0.07 5.19 5.04
N PHE A 92 -0.69 5.89 4.20
CA PHE A 92 -0.42 5.95 2.76
C PHE A 92 0.55 7.08 2.48
N CYS A 93 1.63 6.76 1.79
CA CYS A 93 2.70 7.70 1.47
C CYS A 93 3.00 7.66 -0.02
N LYS A 94 3.32 8.81 -0.60
CA LYS A 94 3.75 8.89 -1.99
C LYS A 94 5.28 8.87 -2.05
N VAL A 95 5.82 8.18 -3.05
CA VAL A 95 7.26 8.08 -3.30
C VAL A 95 7.48 8.27 -4.79
N TYR A 96 8.38 9.19 -5.14
CA TYR A 96 8.65 9.55 -6.53
C TYR A 96 10.04 9.16 -6.99
N ASP A 97 10.93 8.75 -6.08
CA ASP A 97 12.30 8.38 -6.43
C ASP A 97 12.75 7.15 -5.65
N TRP A 98 13.51 6.31 -6.31
CA TRP A 98 14.08 5.10 -5.73
C TRP A 98 15.28 4.66 -6.55
N GLN A 99 16.10 3.79 -5.96
CA GLN A 99 17.28 3.21 -6.61
C GLN A 99 17.19 1.69 -6.53
N GLY A 100 17.82 1.03 -7.49
CA GLY A 100 17.87 -0.42 -7.55
C GLY A 100 16.89 -0.98 -8.56
N GLU A 101 17.02 -2.28 -8.80
CA GLU A 101 16.13 -3.01 -9.70
C GLU A 101 15.08 -3.74 -8.88
N PHE A 102 13.85 -3.74 -9.40
CA PHE A 102 12.77 -4.45 -8.72
C PHE A 102 12.98 -5.94 -8.77
N GLU A 103 12.94 -6.57 -7.60
CA GLU A 103 13.00 -8.01 -7.42
C GLU A 103 11.77 -8.45 -6.66
N MET A 104 10.99 -9.35 -7.23
CA MET A 104 9.78 -9.85 -6.58
C MET A 104 10.16 -10.96 -5.59
N ARG A 105 10.65 -10.56 -4.43
CA ARG A 105 11.30 -11.44 -3.47
C ARG A 105 10.34 -12.41 -2.76
N GLU A 106 9.03 -12.16 -2.87
CA GLU A 106 8.02 -13.01 -2.22
C GLU A 106 7.19 -13.79 -3.23
N GLY A 107 7.60 -13.80 -4.49
CA GLY A 107 6.87 -14.49 -5.54
C GLY A 107 5.64 -13.73 -6.02
N GLN A 108 5.48 -12.47 -5.63
CA GLN A 108 4.42 -11.60 -6.11
C GLN A 108 4.73 -11.13 -7.54
N ARG A 109 3.71 -10.60 -8.20
CA ARG A 109 3.86 -9.95 -9.49
C ARG A 109 3.79 -8.44 -9.31
N MET A 110 4.30 -7.68 -10.28
CA MET A 110 4.22 -6.22 -10.26
C MET A 110 3.62 -5.70 -11.56
N ALA A 111 3.01 -4.52 -11.47
CA ALA A 111 2.49 -3.81 -12.64
C ALA A 111 2.55 -2.31 -12.39
N TRP A 112 2.97 -1.56 -13.42
CA TRP A 112 2.80 -0.11 -13.47
C TRP A 112 1.45 0.16 -14.11
N ASP A 113 0.57 0.83 -13.40
CA ASP A 113 -0.82 1.00 -13.84
C ASP A 113 -1.26 2.45 -13.71
N ALA A 114 -2.41 2.75 -14.25
CA ALA A 114 -3.01 4.07 -14.24
C ALA A 114 -4.52 3.94 -14.03
N LEU A 115 -5.21 5.08 -13.96
CA LEU A 115 -6.68 5.07 -13.85
C LEU A 115 -7.33 5.01 -15.23
N PRO A 116 -8.29 4.13 -15.47
CA PRO A 116 -8.73 3.06 -14.58
C PRO A 116 -7.70 1.92 -14.54
N VAL A 117 -7.55 1.32 -13.35
CA VAL A 117 -6.60 0.24 -13.15
C VAL A 117 -7.01 -0.98 -13.97
N GLN A 118 -6.04 -1.57 -14.67
CA GLN A 118 -6.28 -2.70 -15.58
C GLN A 118 -6.08 -4.06 -14.91
N VAL A 119 -5.20 -4.14 -13.91
CA VAL A 119 -5.01 -5.40 -13.19
C VAL A 119 -6.23 -5.71 -12.33
N ALA A 120 -6.51 -6.99 -12.13
CA ALA A 120 -7.67 -7.46 -11.38
C ALA A 120 -7.38 -8.85 -10.81
N PRO A 121 -8.02 -9.22 -9.69
CA PRO A 121 -8.90 -8.39 -8.86
C PRO A 121 -8.12 -7.43 -7.98
N VAL A 122 -8.73 -6.33 -7.60
CA VAL A 122 -8.12 -5.33 -6.72
C VAL A 122 -8.56 -5.60 -5.28
N LEU A 123 -7.60 -5.58 -4.37
CA LEU A 123 -7.91 -5.78 -2.95
C LEU A 123 -8.79 -4.62 -2.46
N PRO A 124 -9.86 -4.92 -1.70
CA PRO A 124 -10.81 -3.87 -1.28
C PRO A 124 -10.17 -2.67 -0.57
N GLY A 125 -9.14 -2.89 0.24
CA GLY A 125 -8.44 -1.80 0.93
C GLY A 125 -7.70 -0.85 -0.01
N THR A 126 -7.53 -1.23 -1.28
CA THR A 126 -6.91 -0.39 -2.30
C THR A 126 -7.89 0.62 -2.90
N LEU A 127 -9.19 0.32 -2.84
CA LEU A 127 -10.20 1.14 -3.51
C LEU A 127 -10.24 2.59 -3.04
N PRO A 128 -10.13 2.90 -1.72
CA PRO A 128 -10.08 4.29 -1.29
C PRO A 128 -8.91 5.05 -1.91
N VAL A 129 -7.76 4.40 -2.04
CA VAL A 129 -6.56 5.03 -2.61
C VAL A 129 -6.79 5.42 -4.06
N LEU A 130 -7.44 4.54 -4.82
CA LEU A 130 -7.77 4.82 -6.22
C LEU A 130 -8.73 6.01 -6.32
N ARG A 131 -9.70 6.13 -5.39
CA ARG A 131 -10.61 7.27 -5.37
C ARG A 131 -9.86 8.58 -5.08
N TRP A 132 -8.92 8.57 -4.12
CA TRP A 132 -8.12 9.76 -3.81
C TRP A 132 -7.27 10.18 -5.00
N LEU A 133 -6.65 9.21 -5.70
CA LEU A 133 -5.87 9.50 -6.89
C LEU A 133 -6.76 10.07 -8.00
N ALA A 134 -7.96 9.52 -8.18
CA ALA A 134 -8.90 10.02 -9.17
C ALA A 134 -9.30 11.46 -8.89
N GLN A 135 -9.58 11.78 -7.63
CA GLN A 135 -9.93 13.14 -7.23
C GLN A 135 -8.79 14.13 -7.50
N GLU A 136 -7.57 13.75 -7.12
CA GLU A 136 -6.41 14.62 -7.34
C GLU A 136 -6.13 14.87 -8.81
N ARG A 137 -6.40 13.87 -9.66
CA ARG A 137 -6.08 13.93 -11.08
C ARG A 137 -7.24 14.39 -11.95
N GLY A 138 -8.39 14.69 -11.35
CA GLY A 138 -9.57 15.07 -12.11
C GLY A 138 -10.09 13.95 -13.01
N HIS A 139 -9.86 12.70 -12.59
CA HIS A 139 -10.32 11.55 -13.38
C HIS A 139 -11.80 11.29 -13.13
N ALA A 140 -12.59 11.35 -14.18
CA ALA A 140 -13.99 11.00 -14.14
C ALA A 140 -14.16 9.58 -14.69
N GLY A 141 -15.10 8.81 -14.11
CA GLY A 141 -15.36 7.45 -14.54
C GLY A 141 -14.81 6.41 -13.57
N PRO A 142 -14.81 5.14 -13.95
CA PRO A 142 -14.40 4.07 -13.05
C PRO A 142 -12.93 4.14 -12.71
N THR A 143 -12.58 3.70 -11.48
CA THR A 143 -11.19 3.66 -11.02
C THR A 143 -10.52 2.33 -11.32
N HIS A 144 -11.30 1.27 -11.59
CA HIS A 144 -10.78 -0.06 -11.86
C HIS A 144 -11.70 -0.79 -12.82
N ALA A 145 -11.14 -1.80 -13.50
CA ALA A 145 -11.79 -2.39 -14.68
C ALA A 145 -12.95 -3.33 -14.34
N ASP A 146 -12.91 -3.97 -13.19
CA ASP A 146 -13.94 -4.97 -12.87
C ASP A 146 -15.12 -4.40 -12.07
N GLY A 147 -15.25 -3.10 -12.07
CA GLY A 147 -16.43 -2.42 -11.52
C GLY A 147 -16.68 -2.61 -10.06
#